data_8095cf62382b8236d605f31c0f3c9252
#
_entry.id   8095cf62382b8236d605f31c0f3c9252
#
_cell.length_a   1.000
_cell.length_b   1.000
_cell.length_c   1.000
_cell.angle_alpha   90.00
_cell.angle_beta   90.00
_cell.angle_gamma   90.00
#
_symmetry.space_group_name_H-M   'P 1'
#
loop_
_entity.id
_entity.type
_entity.pdbx_description
1 polymer ?
#
loop_
_entity_poly.entity_id
_entity_poly.type
_entity_poly.pdbx_seq_one_letter_code
_entity_poly.pdbx_strand_id
1 'polypeptide(L)'
;MRIGVLALQGDFREHAAMLRGIGVEAVEVRLPGDLRGLEGLVIPGGESTTIGKLAREYDLIEPIRELARAGKPVWGTCAGLIVLARDIGLEPPHAALLDVRVRRNAFGRQADSFEADLDVPALSGIDGAPGPARPFHAVFIRAPRIESVGGGVDILARLDDGAIVAARQGNLLATSFHPELTGDDRFHRYFLTLSATGA
;
A
#
# COMPACT_ATOMS: atom_id res chain seq x y z
N MET A 1 8.77 1.45 -17.24
CA MET A 1 8.69 1.70 -15.78
C MET A 1 9.06 0.42 -15.06
N ARG A 2 9.95 0.51 -14.05
CA ARG A 2 10.40 -0.60 -13.19
C ARG A 2 9.88 -0.40 -11.77
N ILE A 3 9.02 -1.27 -11.30
CA ILE A 3 8.42 -1.21 -9.96
C ILE A 3 8.90 -2.40 -9.13
N GLY A 4 9.40 -2.11 -7.94
CA GLY A 4 9.74 -3.13 -6.96
C GLY A 4 8.51 -3.66 -6.24
N VAL A 5 8.52 -4.94 -5.90
CA VAL A 5 7.58 -5.54 -4.95
C VAL A 5 8.41 -6.20 -3.85
N LEU A 6 8.23 -5.78 -2.60
CA LEU A 6 8.99 -6.32 -1.47
C LEU A 6 8.65 -7.79 -1.27
N ALA A 7 9.59 -8.68 -1.56
CA ALA A 7 9.39 -10.13 -1.64
C ALA A 7 9.98 -10.88 -0.42
N LEU A 8 9.80 -10.32 0.77
CA LEU A 8 10.24 -10.95 2.02
C LEU A 8 9.24 -11.97 2.56
N GLN A 9 7.95 -11.62 2.51
CA GLN A 9 6.84 -12.47 2.96
C GLN A 9 5.52 -11.87 2.44
N GLY A 10 4.49 -12.71 2.21
CA GLY A 10 3.13 -12.28 1.86
C GLY A 10 2.84 -12.29 0.35
N ASP A 11 1.89 -11.47 -0.08
CA ASP A 11 1.22 -11.55 -1.38
C ASP A 11 1.98 -10.81 -2.50
N PHE A 12 3.34 -10.89 -2.49
CA PHE A 12 4.18 -10.18 -3.45
C PHE A 12 4.03 -10.69 -4.90
N ARG A 13 3.69 -11.99 -5.06
CA ARG A 13 3.52 -12.60 -6.39
C ARG A 13 2.30 -12.06 -7.12
N GLU A 14 1.21 -11.88 -6.38
CA GLU A 14 -0.06 -11.35 -6.85
C GLU A 14 0.11 -9.90 -7.29
N HIS A 15 0.76 -9.05 -6.50
CA HIS A 15 1.12 -7.69 -6.91
C HIS A 15 2.01 -7.66 -8.14
N ALA A 16 3.03 -8.53 -8.21
CA ALA A 16 3.91 -8.61 -9.37
C ALA A 16 3.16 -9.06 -10.63
N ALA A 17 2.20 -9.97 -10.49
CA ALA A 17 1.36 -10.42 -11.61
C ALA A 17 0.46 -9.28 -12.12
N MET A 18 -0.19 -8.53 -11.21
CA MET A 18 -1.01 -7.37 -11.56
C MET A 18 -0.20 -6.30 -12.31
N LEU A 19 0.97 -5.94 -11.80
CA LEU A 19 1.87 -4.96 -12.43
C LEU A 19 2.30 -5.40 -13.83
N ARG A 20 2.67 -6.69 -14.00
CA ARG A 20 3.01 -7.23 -15.32
C ARG A 20 1.82 -7.24 -16.27
N GLY A 21 0.61 -7.53 -15.76
CA GLY A 21 -0.64 -7.49 -16.53
C GLY A 21 -0.94 -6.12 -17.14
N ILE A 22 -0.48 -5.04 -16.52
CA ILE A 22 -0.62 -3.67 -17.02
C ILE A 22 0.63 -3.13 -17.73
N GLY A 23 1.56 -4.02 -18.11
CA GLY A 23 2.75 -3.69 -18.93
C GLY A 23 3.92 -3.09 -18.14
N VAL A 24 3.99 -3.30 -16.82
CA VAL A 24 5.06 -2.81 -15.94
C VAL A 24 6.07 -3.92 -15.64
N GLU A 25 7.37 -3.60 -15.67
CA GLU A 25 8.41 -4.51 -15.20
C GLU A 25 8.35 -4.58 -13.66
N ALA A 26 7.88 -5.71 -13.13
CA ALA A 26 7.84 -5.97 -11.69
C ALA A 26 9.08 -6.73 -11.23
N VAL A 27 9.83 -6.13 -10.29
CA VAL A 27 11.07 -6.67 -9.71
C VAL A 27 10.81 -7.12 -8.28
N GLU A 28 11.12 -8.38 -7.95
CA GLU A 28 11.08 -8.85 -6.56
C GLU A 28 12.27 -8.27 -5.78
N VAL A 29 11.98 -7.52 -4.71
CA VAL A 29 12.97 -6.88 -3.85
C VAL A 29 13.19 -7.73 -2.60
N ARG A 30 14.40 -8.19 -2.39
CA ARG A 30 14.82 -8.97 -1.20
C ARG A 30 16.03 -8.39 -0.51
N LEU A 31 16.86 -7.64 -1.23
CA LEU A 31 18.10 -7.04 -0.74
C LEU A 31 18.17 -5.56 -1.17
N PRO A 32 18.96 -4.74 -0.48
CA PRO A 32 19.10 -3.31 -0.81
C PRO A 32 19.51 -3.03 -2.26
N GLY A 33 20.32 -3.93 -2.84
CA GLY A 33 20.76 -3.81 -4.24
C GLY A 33 19.62 -3.86 -5.25
N ASP A 34 18.53 -4.55 -4.93
CA ASP A 34 17.37 -4.72 -5.81
C ASP A 34 16.55 -3.42 -5.96
N LEU A 35 16.70 -2.47 -5.02
CA LEU A 35 16.05 -1.16 -5.07
C LEU A 35 16.65 -0.21 -6.12
N ARG A 36 17.84 -0.53 -6.65
CA ARG A 36 18.52 0.35 -7.60
C ARG A 36 17.76 0.45 -8.91
N GLY A 37 17.56 1.69 -9.37
CA GLY A 37 16.89 1.99 -10.65
C GLY A 37 15.38 1.72 -10.63
N LEU A 38 14.77 1.49 -9.47
CA LEU A 38 13.32 1.41 -9.34
C LEU A 38 12.69 2.80 -9.41
N GLU A 39 11.50 2.85 -9.97
CA GLU A 39 10.66 4.04 -10.09
C GLU A 39 9.54 4.06 -9.04
N GLY A 40 9.40 3.00 -8.24
CA GLY A 40 8.48 2.88 -7.12
C GLY A 40 8.59 1.52 -6.44
N LEU A 41 7.92 1.37 -5.28
CA LEU A 41 7.93 0.15 -4.47
C LEU A 41 6.54 -0.16 -3.92
N VAL A 42 6.11 -1.41 -4.05
CA VAL A 42 4.95 -1.97 -3.34
C VAL A 42 5.44 -2.81 -2.17
N ILE A 43 4.90 -2.56 -0.97
CA ILE A 43 5.07 -3.37 0.24
C ILE A 43 3.78 -4.15 0.44
N PRO A 44 3.75 -5.46 0.17
CA PRO A 44 2.52 -6.25 0.12
C PRO A 44 1.92 -6.55 1.49
N GLY A 45 0.72 -7.11 1.46
CA GLY A 45 0.09 -7.78 2.59
C GLY A 45 0.89 -8.99 3.06
N GLY A 46 0.59 -9.45 4.29
CA GLY A 46 1.26 -10.57 4.92
C GLY A 46 1.25 -10.43 6.45
N GLU A 47 2.33 -10.86 7.11
CA GLU A 47 2.50 -10.71 8.56
C GLU A 47 3.48 -9.55 8.84
N SER A 48 2.97 -8.43 9.35
CA SER A 48 3.73 -7.17 9.48
C SER A 48 4.95 -7.26 10.39
N THR A 49 4.89 -8.05 11.48
CA THR A 49 6.03 -8.25 12.39
C THR A 49 7.16 -9.00 11.68
N THR A 50 6.82 -10.03 10.90
CA THR A 50 7.78 -10.80 10.10
C THR A 50 8.39 -9.93 9.00
N ILE A 51 7.56 -9.19 8.24
CA ILE A 51 8.04 -8.28 7.20
C ILE A 51 8.97 -7.24 7.81
N GLY A 52 8.57 -6.59 8.91
CA GLY A 52 9.38 -5.57 9.56
C GLY A 52 10.67 -6.12 10.18
N LYS A 53 10.66 -7.34 10.72
CA LYS A 53 11.88 -8.03 11.23
C LYS A 53 12.85 -8.32 10.09
N LEU A 54 12.40 -8.96 9.02
CA LEU A 54 13.23 -9.30 7.86
C LEU A 54 13.75 -8.04 7.16
N ALA A 55 12.91 -6.99 7.04
CA ALA A 55 13.35 -5.73 6.45
C ALA A 55 14.48 -5.05 7.26
N ARG A 56 14.48 -5.19 8.58
CA ARG A 56 15.61 -4.74 9.42
C ARG A 56 16.83 -5.65 9.29
N GLU A 57 16.63 -6.97 9.31
CA GLU A 57 17.71 -7.97 9.22
C GLU A 57 18.49 -7.86 7.89
N TYR A 58 17.80 -7.54 6.81
CA TYR A 58 18.40 -7.36 5.48
C TYR A 58 18.74 -5.90 5.15
N ASP A 59 18.76 -5.00 6.13
CA ASP A 59 19.09 -3.58 5.99
C ASP A 59 18.25 -2.84 4.91
N LEU A 60 16.98 -3.21 4.75
CA LEU A 60 16.08 -2.63 3.74
C LEU A 60 15.35 -1.36 4.22
N ILE A 61 15.25 -1.13 5.54
CA ILE A 61 14.42 -0.02 6.07
C ILE A 61 14.92 1.34 5.59
N GLU A 62 16.23 1.61 5.73
CA GLU A 62 16.76 2.92 5.31
C GLU A 62 16.76 3.10 3.79
N PRO A 63 17.14 2.12 2.96
CA PRO A 63 16.97 2.22 1.50
C PRO A 63 15.51 2.46 1.05
N ILE A 64 14.51 1.88 1.72
CA ILE A 64 13.09 2.17 1.46
C ILE A 64 12.76 3.64 1.82
N ARG A 65 13.27 4.14 2.95
CA ARG A 65 13.12 5.56 3.32
C ARG A 65 13.77 6.50 2.33
N GLU A 66 14.96 6.17 1.86
CA GLU A 66 15.68 6.95 0.83
C GLU A 66 14.90 6.99 -0.49
N LEU A 67 14.35 5.85 -0.93
CA LEU A 67 13.50 5.76 -2.11
C LEU A 67 12.30 6.72 -2.01
N ALA A 68 11.61 6.70 -0.86
CA ALA A 68 10.47 7.56 -0.60
C ALA A 68 10.86 9.06 -0.55
N ARG A 69 11.97 9.41 0.13
CA ARG A 69 12.51 10.78 0.20
C ARG A 69 12.95 11.31 -1.17
N ALA A 70 13.40 10.43 -2.05
CA ALA A 70 13.71 10.77 -3.44
C ALA A 70 12.46 11.01 -4.31
N GLY A 71 11.26 11.05 -3.71
CA GLY A 71 10.00 11.29 -4.41
C GLY A 71 9.45 10.09 -5.16
N LYS A 72 10.07 8.91 -5.03
CA LYS A 72 9.57 7.69 -5.65
C LYS A 72 8.34 7.18 -4.89
N PRO A 73 7.27 6.76 -5.58
CA PRO A 73 6.07 6.26 -4.90
C PRO A 73 6.34 4.98 -4.13
N VAL A 74 5.80 4.92 -2.91
CA VAL A 74 5.82 3.73 -2.08
C VAL A 74 4.40 3.43 -1.62
N TRP A 75 3.95 2.21 -1.86
CA TRP A 75 2.60 1.75 -1.53
C TRP A 75 2.63 0.58 -0.57
N GLY A 76 1.94 0.70 0.57
CA GLY A 76 1.73 -0.39 1.52
C GLY A 76 0.29 -0.91 1.49
N THR A 77 0.11 -2.21 1.24
CA THR A 77 -1.20 -2.88 1.31
C THR A 77 -1.29 -3.73 2.57
N CYS A 78 -2.40 -3.69 3.29
CA CYS A 78 -2.67 -4.46 4.50
C CYS A 78 -1.48 -4.40 5.50
N ALA A 79 -0.66 -5.44 5.63
CA ALA A 79 0.54 -5.44 6.46
C ALA A 79 1.56 -4.37 6.03
N GLY A 80 1.65 -4.07 4.74
CA GLY A 80 2.50 -3.01 4.20
C GLY A 80 2.11 -1.61 4.68
N LEU A 81 0.81 -1.34 4.88
CA LEU A 81 0.36 -0.12 5.55
C LEU A 81 0.94 -0.01 6.96
N ILE A 82 0.95 -1.12 7.75
CA ILE A 82 1.53 -1.14 9.10
C ILE A 82 3.04 -0.85 9.05
N VAL A 83 3.74 -1.38 8.03
CA VAL A 83 5.18 -1.13 7.84
C VAL A 83 5.46 0.35 7.56
N LEU A 84 4.59 1.04 6.81
CA LEU A 84 4.73 2.46 6.47
C LEU A 84 4.32 3.41 7.60
N ALA A 85 3.39 3.01 8.47
CA ALA A 85 2.79 3.88 9.50
C ALA A 85 3.81 4.41 10.50
N ARG A 86 3.62 5.65 10.96
CA ARG A 86 4.42 6.27 12.03
C ARG A 86 4.03 5.79 13.42
N ASP A 87 2.78 5.42 13.62
CA ASP A 87 2.27 4.95 14.91
C ASP A 87 1.51 3.63 14.71
N ILE A 88 2.00 2.58 15.33
CA ILE A 88 1.41 1.23 15.30
C ILE A 88 1.02 0.74 16.72
N GLY A 89 0.89 1.68 17.66
CA GLY A 89 0.52 1.43 19.04
C GLY A 89 1.73 1.22 19.95
N LEU A 90 1.74 0.11 20.69
CA LEU A 90 2.77 -0.15 21.72
C LEU A 90 4.13 -0.62 21.14
N GLU A 91 4.18 -1.01 19.89
CA GLU A 91 5.42 -1.47 19.23
C GLU A 91 6.14 -0.32 18.52
N PRO A 92 7.48 -0.37 18.42
CA PRO A 92 8.21 0.60 17.62
C PRO A 92 7.80 0.48 16.13
N PRO A 93 7.60 1.61 15.43
CA PRO A 93 7.27 1.58 14.02
C PRO A 93 8.41 1.00 13.17
N HIS A 94 8.09 0.50 11.97
CA HIS A 94 9.08 -0.07 11.07
C HIS A 94 9.73 1.01 10.18
N ALA A 95 9.12 1.38 9.06
CA ALA A 95 9.65 2.42 8.19
C ALA A 95 9.28 3.85 8.65
N ALA A 96 8.15 4.03 9.34
CA ALA A 96 7.71 5.29 9.94
C ALA A 96 7.68 6.46 8.94
N LEU A 97 7.14 6.25 7.76
CA LEU A 97 7.10 7.23 6.66
C LEU A 97 5.76 7.97 6.59
N LEU A 98 4.65 7.23 6.66
CA LEU A 98 3.30 7.76 6.50
C LEU A 98 2.74 8.25 7.83
N ASP A 99 2.26 9.48 7.89
CA ASP A 99 1.75 10.11 9.12
C ASP A 99 0.33 9.64 9.47
N VAL A 100 0.24 8.37 9.80
CA VAL A 100 -1.00 7.72 10.23
C VAL A 100 -0.76 6.90 11.50
N ARG A 101 -1.82 6.79 12.33
CA ARG A 101 -1.91 5.82 13.41
C ARG A 101 -2.73 4.63 12.96
N VAL A 102 -2.21 3.43 13.16
CA VAL A 102 -2.81 2.19 12.70
C VAL A 102 -3.02 1.23 13.86
N ARG A 103 -4.21 0.65 13.95
CA ARG A 103 -4.51 -0.46 14.85
C ARG A 103 -4.59 -1.77 14.06
N ARG A 104 -3.85 -2.76 14.52
CA ARG A 104 -3.82 -4.12 13.95
C ARG A 104 -5.08 -4.88 14.35
N ASN A 105 -5.55 -5.80 13.48
CA ASN A 105 -6.70 -6.68 13.73
C ASN A 105 -7.94 -5.93 14.27
N ALA A 106 -8.31 -4.83 13.66
CA ALA A 106 -9.22 -3.85 14.24
C ALA A 106 -10.70 -4.12 13.96
N PHE A 107 -11.04 -5.09 13.10
CA PHE A 107 -12.41 -5.40 12.70
C PHE A 107 -13.07 -6.51 13.55
N GLY A 108 -12.40 -6.97 14.64
CA GLY A 108 -12.96 -7.91 15.62
C GLY A 108 -12.88 -9.37 15.22
N ARG A 109 -13.18 -10.28 16.20
CA ARG A 109 -13.06 -11.73 16.00
C ARG A 109 -14.11 -12.33 15.04
N GLN A 110 -15.18 -11.61 14.72
CA GLN A 110 -16.26 -12.10 13.83
C GLN A 110 -16.07 -11.71 12.36
N ALA A 111 -15.12 -10.82 12.03
CA ALA A 111 -14.85 -10.38 10.66
C ALA A 111 -13.36 -10.54 10.32
N ASP A 112 -12.84 -11.79 10.39
CA ASP A 112 -11.47 -12.05 9.94
C ASP A 112 -11.27 -11.75 8.46
N SER A 113 -12.35 -11.81 7.66
CA SER A 113 -12.36 -11.45 6.24
C SER A 113 -13.75 -10.97 5.83
N PHE A 114 -13.81 -9.92 5.01
CA PHE A 114 -15.03 -9.42 4.39
C PHE A 114 -14.70 -8.69 3.10
N GLU A 115 -15.71 -8.40 2.30
CA GLU A 115 -15.62 -7.64 1.08
C GLU A 115 -16.53 -6.41 1.17
N ALA A 116 -16.14 -5.31 0.53
CA ALA A 116 -16.93 -4.09 0.48
C ALA A 116 -16.66 -3.32 -0.82
N ASP A 117 -17.69 -2.68 -1.34
CA ASP A 117 -17.57 -1.76 -2.45
C ASP A 117 -17.26 -0.36 -1.90
N LEU A 118 -16.14 0.22 -2.33
CA LEU A 118 -15.65 1.51 -1.86
C LEU A 118 -15.86 2.59 -2.91
N ASP A 119 -16.39 3.74 -2.49
CA ASP A 119 -16.30 4.96 -3.28
C ASP A 119 -14.88 5.55 -3.14
N VAL A 120 -14.17 5.62 -4.26
CA VAL A 120 -12.79 6.12 -4.33
C VAL A 120 -12.68 7.13 -5.48
N PRO A 121 -13.01 8.42 -5.24
CA PRO A 121 -12.98 9.45 -6.29
C PRO A 121 -11.62 9.57 -7.00
N ALA A 122 -10.53 9.28 -6.31
CA ALA A 122 -9.18 9.31 -6.86
C ALA A 122 -8.92 8.29 -7.99
N LEU A 123 -9.79 7.28 -8.12
CA LEU A 123 -9.72 6.29 -9.20
C LEU A 123 -10.54 6.67 -10.44
N SER A 124 -11.22 7.82 -10.41
CA SER A 124 -12.00 8.29 -11.56
C SER A 124 -11.11 8.51 -12.77
N GLY A 125 -11.47 7.91 -13.91
CA GLY A 125 -10.73 8.06 -15.17
C GLY A 125 -9.38 7.33 -15.26
N ILE A 126 -8.97 6.61 -14.23
CA ILE A 126 -7.68 5.89 -14.22
C ILE A 126 -7.62 4.79 -15.28
N ASP A 127 -8.72 4.14 -15.58
CA ASP A 127 -8.84 3.11 -16.61
C ASP A 127 -9.20 3.67 -18.00
N GLY A 128 -9.28 5.00 -18.13
CA GLY A 128 -9.68 5.68 -19.37
C GLY A 128 -11.14 5.51 -19.74
N ALA A 129 -11.95 4.85 -18.92
CA ALA A 129 -13.38 4.68 -19.14
C ALA A 129 -14.12 6.01 -18.89
N PRO A 130 -14.88 6.54 -19.86
CA PRO A 130 -15.70 7.72 -19.63
C PRO A 130 -16.90 7.35 -18.75
N GLY A 131 -17.19 8.14 -17.72
CA GLY A 131 -18.36 7.97 -16.87
C GLY A 131 -18.11 8.28 -15.40
N PRO A 132 -19.13 8.15 -14.54
CA PRO A 132 -18.96 8.31 -13.10
C PRO A 132 -18.02 7.23 -12.56
N ALA A 133 -17.28 7.57 -11.49
CA ALA A 133 -16.44 6.61 -10.81
C ALA A 133 -17.28 5.40 -10.37
N ARG A 134 -16.87 4.21 -10.82
CA ARG A 134 -17.50 2.96 -10.34
C ARG A 134 -16.85 2.56 -9.00
N PRO A 135 -17.60 1.99 -8.06
CA PRO A 135 -17.06 1.49 -6.81
C PRO A 135 -15.86 0.57 -7.04
N PHE A 136 -14.92 0.57 -6.11
CA PHE A 136 -13.82 -0.38 -6.09
C PHE A 136 -14.18 -1.53 -5.14
N HIS A 137 -14.21 -2.75 -5.67
CA HIS A 137 -14.45 -3.94 -4.87
C HIS A 137 -13.20 -4.29 -4.05
N ALA A 138 -13.28 -4.16 -2.74
CA ALA A 138 -12.14 -4.32 -1.83
C ALA A 138 -12.27 -5.59 -0.99
N VAL A 139 -11.19 -6.38 -0.93
CA VAL A 139 -11.07 -7.61 -0.14
C VAL A 139 -10.25 -7.33 1.12
N PHE A 140 -10.86 -7.54 2.28
CA PHE A 140 -10.25 -7.35 3.60
C PHE A 140 -9.98 -8.71 4.26
N ILE A 141 -8.73 -8.94 4.67
CA ILE A 141 -8.31 -10.15 5.38
C ILE A 141 -7.53 -9.73 6.62
N ARG A 142 -8.12 -9.93 7.80
CA ARG A 142 -7.53 -9.51 9.09
C ARG A 142 -6.96 -8.09 9.05
N ALA A 143 -7.69 -7.21 8.38
CA ALA A 143 -7.22 -5.91 7.96
C ALA A 143 -6.87 -4.98 9.14
N PRO A 144 -5.84 -4.14 9.00
CA PRO A 144 -5.59 -3.03 9.91
C PRO A 144 -6.60 -1.91 9.68
N ARG A 145 -6.81 -1.07 10.69
CA ARG A 145 -7.63 0.15 10.60
C ARG A 145 -6.76 1.37 10.81
N ILE A 146 -6.90 2.37 9.96
CA ILE A 146 -6.32 3.69 10.19
C ILE A 146 -7.21 4.40 11.22
N GLU A 147 -6.69 4.66 12.42
CA GLU A 147 -7.43 5.32 13.52
C GLU A 147 -7.42 6.85 13.37
N SER A 148 -6.29 7.39 12.93
CA SER A 148 -6.13 8.82 12.69
C SER A 148 -5.09 9.08 11.60
N VAL A 149 -5.18 10.25 11.00
CA VAL A 149 -4.25 10.77 10.01
C VAL A 149 -3.68 12.10 10.48
N GLY A 150 -2.42 12.36 10.17
CA GLY A 150 -1.76 13.63 10.43
C GLY A 150 -2.00 14.67 9.34
N GLY A 151 -1.34 15.82 9.49
CA GLY A 151 -1.44 16.90 8.51
C GLY A 151 -0.86 16.50 7.16
N GLY A 152 -1.54 16.89 6.05
CA GLY A 152 -1.10 16.59 4.70
C GLY A 152 -1.33 15.15 4.24
N VAL A 153 -2.13 14.38 4.98
CA VAL A 153 -2.61 13.05 4.57
C VAL A 153 -4.01 13.17 4.00
N ASP A 154 -4.18 12.79 2.75
CA ASP A 154 -5.46 12.71 2.04
C ASP A 154 -6.13 11.36 2.36
N ILE A 155 -7.39 11.38 2.77
CA ILE A 155 -8.20 10.16 2.94
C ILE A 155 -8.83 9.85 1.58
N LEU A 156 -8.50 8.69 1.02
CA LEU A 156 -8.97 8.26 -0.30
C LEU A 156 -10.25 7.43 -0.24
N ALA A 157 -10.45 6.64 0.82
CA ALA A 157 -11.64 5.81 1.00
C ALA A 157 -11.98 5.56 2.47
N ARG A 158 -13.27 5.41 2.73
CA ARG A 158 -13.85 4.99 4.01
C ARG A 158 -14.86 3.87 3.79
N LEU A 159 -15.04 3.05 4.81
CA LEU A 159 -16.20 2.16 4.92
C LEU A 159 -17.44 2.95 5.39
N ASP A 160 -18.63 2.35 5.29
CA ASP A 160 -19.89 2.95 5.72
C ASP A 160 -19.92 3.34 7.21
N ASP A 161 -19.16 2.63 8.05
CA ASP A 161 -18.99 2.94 9.47
C ASP A 161 -18.02 4.11 9.73
N GLY A 162 -17.49 4.71 8.67
CA GLY A 162 -16.53 5.83 8.71
C GLY A 162 -15.07 5.39 8.87
N ALA A 163 -14.76 4.10 8.95
CA ALA A 163 -13.39 3.61 9.07
C ALA A 163 -12.55 4.02 7.86
N ILE A 164 -11.39 4.62 8.10
CA ILE A 164 -10.44 4.97 7.04
C ILE A 164 -9.73 3.70 6.56
N VAL A 165 -9.79 3.43 5.24
CA VAL A 165 -9.24 2.20 4.65
C VAL A 165 -8.29 2.45 3.49
N ALA A 166 -8.20 3.69 3.00
CA ALA A 166 -7.17 4.12 2.07
C ALA A 166 -6.76 5.56 2.34
N ALA A 167 -5.46 5.84 2.27
CA ALA A 167 -4.89 7.16 2.52
C ALA A 167 -3.65 7.38 1.64
N ARG A 168 -3.34 8.66 1.39
CA ARG A 168 -2.17 9.10 0.62
C ARG A 168 -1.49 10.27 1.33
N GLN A 169 -0.17 10.31 1.27
CA GLN A 169 0.63 11.48 1.68
C GLN A 169 1.74 11.71 0.66
N GLY A 170 1.55 12.71 -0.22
CA GLY A 170 2.50 12.93 -1.31
C GLY A 170 2.63 11.70 -2.22
N ASN A 171 3.83 11.13 -2.26
CA ASN A 171 4.16 9.91 -2.99
C ASN A 171 3.92 8.60 -2.20
N LEU A 172 3.41 8.67 -0.99
CA LEU A 172 3.10 7.51 -0.16
C LEU A 172 1.62 7.14 -0.30
N LEU A 173 1.33 5.89 -0.60
CA LEU A 173 -0.02 5.33 -0.69
C LEU A 173 -0.18 4.19 0.32
N ALA A 174 -1.34 4.06 0.93
CA ALA A 174 -1.66 2.97 1.83
C ALA A 174 -3.11 2.53 1.69
N THR A 175 -3.32 1.21 1.71
CA THR A 175 -4.63 0.57 1.70
C THR A 175 -4.71 -0.51 2.78
N SER A 176 -5.84 -0.60 3.46
CA SER A 176 -6.08 -1.65 4.48
C SER A 176 -6.44 -3.00 3.88
N PHE A 177 -6.85 -3.01 2.61
CA PHE A 177 -7.35 -4.17 1.86
C PHE A 177 -6.29 -4.69 0.87
N HIS A 178 -6.64 -5.77 0.18
CA HIS A 178 -5.82 -6.49 -0.79
C HIS A 178 -6.31 -6.23 -2.22
N PRO A 179 -5.86 -5.16 -2.89
CA PRO A 179 -6.28 -4.87 -4.28
C PRO A 179 -5.76 -5.91 -5.28
N GLU A 180 -4.68 -6.62 -4.95
CA GLU A 180 -4.08 -7.68 -5.74
C GLU A 180 -4.92 -8.96 -5.83
N LEU A 181 -5.92 -9.12 -4.96
CA LEU A 181 -6.82 -10.27 -4.95
C LEU A 181 -8.09 -10.04 -5.78
N THR A 182 -8.23 -8.88 -6.39
CA THR A 182 -9.35 -8.57 -7.28
C THR A 182 -8.90 -8.53 -8.74
N GLY A 183 -9.84 -8.54 -9.69
CA GLY A 183 -9.54 -8.31 -11.10
C GLY A 183 -9.42 -6.83 -11.49
N ASP A 184 -9.50 -5.91 -10.51
CA ASP A 184 -9.53 -4.47 -10.73
C ASP A 184 -8.13 -3.86 -10.51
N ASP A 185 -7.48 -3.47 -11.58
CA ASP A 185 -6.10 -2.94 -11.58
C ASP A 185 -6.01 -1.43 -11.31
N ARG A 186 -7.15 -0.74 -11.05
CA ARG A 186 -7.19 0.72 -10.91
C ARG A 186 -6.29 1.26 -9.79
N PHE A 187 -6.17 0.58 -8.65
CA PHE A 187 -5.23 1.01 -7.62
C PHE A 187 -3.77 0.87 -8.05
N HIS A 188 -3.42 -0.19 -8.81
CA HIS A 188 -2.08 -0.35 -9.36
C HIS A 188 -1.78 0.76 -10.38
N ARG A 189 -2.72 1.06 -11.28
CA ARG A 189 -2.58 2.20 -12.21
C ARG A 189 -2.49 3.54 -11.49
N TYR A 190 -3.34 3.78 -10.49
CA TYR A 190 -3.27 5.00 -9.67
C TYR A 190 -1.91 5.17 -9.00
N PHE A 191 -1.38 4.10 -8.41
CA PHE A 191 -0.04 4.09 -7.83
C PHE A 191 1.03 4.54 -8.83
N LEU A 192 0.95 4.09 -10.09
CA LEU A 192 1.89 4.49 -11.13
C LEU A 192 1.83 5.98 -11.47
N THR A 193 0.67 6.63 -11.31
CA THR A 193 0.54 8.07 -11.56
C THR A 193 1.26 8.91 -10.51
N LEU A 194 1.50 8.38 -9.30
CA LEU A 194 2.18 9.11 -8.23
C LEU A 194 3.66 9.37 -8.53
N SER A 195 4.28 8.63 -9.44
CA SER A 195 5.64 8.87 -9.91
C SER A 195 5.77 10.06 -10.84
N ALA A 196 4.68 10.49 -11.48
CA ALA A 196 4.68 11.58 -12.45
C ALA A 196 4.52 12.98 -11.84
N THR A 197 4.14 13.08 -10.56
CA THR A 197 3.82 14.36 -9.88
C THR A 197 4.99 14.99 -9.13
N GLY A 198 6.20 14.46 -9.28
CA GLY A 198 7.43 14.90 -8.59
C GLY A 198 8.44 15.62 -9.49
N ALA A 199 7.99 16.29 -10.57
CA ALA A 199 8.84 17.15 -11.41
C ALA A 199 8.38 18.60 -11.36
#